data_27971d9e75cfeceee6507562e5614d9d
#
_entry.id   27971d9e75cfeceee6507562e5614d9d
#
_cell.length_a   1.000
_cell.length_b   1.000
_cell.length_c   1.000
_cell.angle_alpha   90.00
_cell.angle_beta   90.00
_cell.angle_gamma   90.00
#
_symmetry.space_group_name_H-M   'P 1'
#
loop_
_entity.id
_entity.type
_entity.pdbx_description
1 polymer ?
#
loop_
_entity_poly.entity_id
_entity_poly.type
_entity_poly.pdbx_seq_one_letter_code
_entity_poly.pdbx_strand_id
1 'polypeptide(L)'
;MLRGVFVTGTDTGVGKTVVSAALLHRFRGTPGIRYWKPVQTGIEADDDTAEVLRLAGAASAQALREGVRLPRPLSPHLSASLAGTSISLPPLMDLAWAQPDGDRWIVEGAGGVLVPLNDRELMVDLISVLGLPAVIAARSGLGTINHTLLTIEALRARAIPIAGVVMVGARNPDNRVAIETRGHVPVIGELPRLEPFTPEALQQAAEGIARGGELDALLGG
;
A
#
# COMPACT_ATOMS: atom_id res chain seq x y z
N MET A 1 -2.55 11.53 -15.26
CA MET A 1 -1.85 10.42 -14.53
C MET A 1 -2.02 10.64 -13.04
N LEU A 2 -2.23 9.56 -12.26
CA LEU A 2 -2.32 9.67 -10.81
C LEU A 2 -1.06 10.30 -10.21
N ARG A 3 -1.23 11.02 -9.11
CA ARG A 3 -0.14 11.51 -8.26
C ARG A 3 -0.32 10.90 -6.87
N GLY A 4 0.76 10.59 -6.18
CA GLY A 4 0.69 9.99 -4.85
C GLY A 4 1.66 8.84 -4.68
N VAL A 5 1.24 7.80 -3.94
CA VAL A 5 2.09 6.64 -3.63
C VAL A 5 1.34 5.32 -3.83
N PHE A 6 2.09 4.26 -4.10
CA PHE A 6 1.59 2.89 -4.09
C PHE A 6 2.09 2.16 -2.85
N VAL A 7 1.19 1.76 -1.96
CA VAL A 7 1.51 0.97 -0.77
C VAL A 7 1.55 -0.50 -1.14
N THR A 8 2.74 -1.07 -1.16
CA THR A 8 2.96 -2.51 -1.35
C THR A 8 3.42 -3.16 -0.05
N GLY A 9 3.47 -4.47 -0.01
CA GLY A 9 3.95 -5.22 1.16
C GLY A 9 5.08 -6.16 0.82
N THR A 10 5.88 -6.50 1.83
CA THR A 10 6.85 -7.59 1.71
C THR A 10 6.19 -8.97 1.70
N ASP A 11 4.89 -9.03 2.09
CA ASP A 11 4.09 -10.24 2.17
C ASP A 11 2.60 -9.88 2.37
N THR A 12 1.73 -10.90 2.51
CA THR A 12 0.35 -10.75 3.01
C THR A 12 0.38 -10.57 4.54
N GLY A 13 -0.54 -9.77 5.08
CA GLY A 13 -0.66 -9.57 6.54
C GLY A 13 0.49 -8.76 7.18
N VAL A 14 1.29 -8.03 6.42
CA VAL A 14 2.38 -7.19 6.93
C VAL A 14 1.95 -5.79 7.36
N GLY A 15 0.64 -5.46 7.23
CA GLY A 15 0.07 -4.19 7.65
C GLY A 15 -0.10 -3.14 6.55
N LYS A 16 -0.25 -3.54 5.27
CA LYS A 16 -0.55 -2.59 4.18
C LYS A 16 -1.74 -1.69 4.50
N THR A 17 -2.85 -2.27 4.92
CA THR A 17 -4.09 -1.57 5.28
C THR A 17 -3.87 -0.56 6.43
N VAL A 18 -3.07 -0.95 7.42
CA VAL A 18 -2.67 -0.06 8.54
C VAL A 18 -1.81 1.11 8.03
N VAL A 19 -0.82 0.83 7.15
CA VAL A 19 0.03 1.87 6.56
C VAL A 19 -0.78 2.80 5.67
N SER A 20 -1.67 2.27 4.84
CA SER A 20 -2.57 3.06 3.98
C SER A 20 -3.49 3.98 4.80
N ALA A 21 -4.09 3.45 5.87
CA ALA A 21 -4.93 4.22 6.78
C ALA A 21 -4.14 5.30 7.53
N ALA A 22 -2.91 4.99 7.98
CA ALA A 22 -2.03 5.95 8.65
C ALA A 22 -1.62 7.08 7.71
N LEU A 23 -1.30 6.79 6.44
CA LEU A 23 -1.01 7.80 5.43
C LEU A 23 -2.25 8.65 5.13
N LEU A 24 -3.42 8.04 4.92
CA LEU A 24 -4.65 8.76 4.66
C LEU A 24 -5.01 9.72 5.82
N HIS A 25 -4.88 9.25 7.05
CA HIS A 25 -5.08 10.10 8.23
C HIS A 25 -4.04 11.22 8.32
N ARG A 26 -2.77 10.90 8.07
CA ARG A 26 -1.64 11.82 8.18
C ARG A 26 -1.76 13.00 7.23
N PHE A 27 -2.24 12.75 6.02
CA PHE A 27 -2.43 13.74 4.95
C PHE A 27 -3.89 14.19 4.80
N ARG A 28 -4.76 13.94 5.79
CA ARG A 28 -6.19 14.30 5.75
C ARG A 28 -6.48 15.78 5.49
N GLY A 29 -5.53 16.66 5.78
CA GLY A 29 -5.63 18.10 5.49
C GLY A 29 -5.30 18.48 4.05
N THR A 30 -4.79 17.55 3.25
CA THR A 30 -4.47 17.79 1.84
C THR A 30 -5.75 17.74 1.01
N PRO A 31 -6.10 18.81 0.27
CA PRO A 31 -7.24 18.78 -0.64
C PRO A 31 -7.07 17.67 -1.68
N GLY A 32 -8.14 16.91 -1.93
CA GLY A 32 -8.13 15.84 -2.93
C GLY A 32 -7.35 14.59 -2.53
N ILE A 33 -7.01 14.41 -1.24
CA ILE A 33 -6.41 13.13 -0.78
C ILE A 33 -7.42 11.99 -0.88
N ARG A 34 -7.05 10.89 -1.54
CA ARG A 34 -7.90 9.76 -1.83
C ARG A 34 -7.19 8.42 -1.63
N TYR A 35 -7.99 7.38 -1.44
CA TYR A 35 -7.55 6.00 -1.34
C TYR A 35 -8.15 5.14 -2.45
N TRP A 36 -7.38 4.18 -2.94
CA TRP A 36 -7.84 3.18 -3.89
C TRP A 36 -7.18 1.83 -3.67
N LYS A 37 -8.00 0.78 -3.68
CA LYS A 37 -7.55 -0.61 -3.70
C LYS A 37 -8.00 -1.25 -5.02
N PRO A 38 -7.15 -1.25 -6.06
CA PRO A 38 -7.53 -1.72 -7.40
C PRO A 38 -7.92 -3.20 -7.44
N VAL A 39 -7.27 -4.03 -6.62
CA VAL A 39 -7.53 -5.47 -6.53
C VAL A 39 -7.65 -5.86 -5.07
N GLN A 40 -8.77 -6.50 -4.70
CA GLN A 40 -8.98 -7.07 -3.38
C GLN A 40 -9.49 -8.50 -3.48
N THR A 41 -8.91 -9.39 -2.69
CA THR A 41 -9.34 -10.78 -2.49
C THR A 41 -9.90 -10.93 -1.08
N GLY A 42 -10.79 -11.91 -0.88
CA GLY A 42 -11.38 -12.16 0.43
C GLY A 42 -12.46 -11.16 0.86
N ILE A 43 -13.12 -10.46 -0.10
CA ILE A 43 -14.10 -9.40 0.20
C ILE A 43 -15.29 -9.87 1.05
N GLU A 44 -15.57 -11.16 1.09
CA GLU A 44 -16.63 -11.72 1.94
C GLU A 44 -16.27 -11.74 3.43
N ALA A 45 -14.98 -11.73 3.75
CA ALA A 45 -14.48 -11.73 5.13
C ALA A 45 -13.99 -10.34 5.55
N ASP A 46 -13.24 -9.67 4.67
CA ASP A 46 -12.56 -8.40 4.98
C ASP A 46 -12.73 -7.39 3.84
N ASP A 47 -13.16 -6.18 4.15
CA ASP A 47 -13.16 -5.04 3.24
C ASP A 47 -12.07 -4.04 3.63
N ASP A 48 -10.88 -4.17 3.00
CA ASP A 48 -9.74 -3.27 3.26
C ASP A 48 -10.12 -1.79 3.03
N THR A 49 -10.98 -1.49 2.03
CA THR A 49 -11.42 -0.12 1.76
C THR A 49 -12.25 0.44 2.91
N ALA A 50 -13.21 -0.35 3.41
CA ALA A 50 -14.00 0.05 4.57
C ALA A 50 -13.12 0.22 5.81
N GLU A 51 -12.16 -0.69 6.01
CA GLU A 51 -11.26 -0.65 7.17
C GLU A 51 -10.29 0.54 7.12
N VAL A 52 -9.70 0.86 5.96
CA VAL A 52 -8.86 2.05 5.79
C VAL A 52 -9.64 3.33 6.11
N LEU A 53 -10.85 3.47 5.58
CA LEU A 53 -11.68 4.64 5.84
C LEU A 53 -12.06 4.75 7.32
N ARG A 54 -12.44 3.64 7.95
CA ARG A 54 -12.79 3.59 9.37
C ARG A 54 -11.62 4.01 10.25
N LEU A 55 -10.44 3.43 10.03
CA LEU A 55 -9.24 3.69 10.81
C LEU A 55 -8.72 5.11 10.63
N ALA A 56 -8.72 5.60 9.39
CA ALA A 56 -8.27 6.96 9.09
C ALA A 56 -9.24 8.04 9.56
N GLY A 57 -10.49 7.70 9.89
CA GLY A 57 -11.56 8.67 10.14
C GLY A 57 -11.93 9.43 8.86
N ALA A 58 -11.85 8.75 7.70
CA ALA A 58 -12.05 9.36 6.40
C ALA A 58 -13.48 9.16 5.87
N ALA A 59 -13.96 10.11 5.08
CA ALA A 59 -15.28 10.02 4.46
C ALA A 59 -15.31 9.01 3.31
N SER A 60 -16.45 8.38 3.08
CA SER A 60 -16.64 7.42 1.98
C SER A 60 -16.26 7.98 0.60
N ALA A 61 -16.47 9.29 0.37
CA ALA A 61 -16.11 9.97 -0.86
C ALA A 61 -14.59 10.07 -1.10
N GLN A 62 -13.77 9.79 -0.10
CA GLN A 62 -12.31 9.76 -0.24
C GLN A 62 -11.79 8.42 -0.78
N ALA A 63 -12.64 7.45 -1.09
CA ALA A 63 -12.22 6.20 -1.69
C ALA A 63 -12.82 6.00 -3.08
N LEU A 64 -11.98 5.53 -4.02
CA LEU A 64 -12.42 4.91 -5.26
C LEU A 64 -12.77 3.44 -4.96
N ARG A 65 -14.05 3.10 -5.10
CA ARG A 65 -14.53 1.75 -4.75
C ARG A 65 -14.47 0.76 -5.90
N GLU A 66 -14.37 1.28 -7.13
CA GLU A 66 -14.27 0.51 -8.35
C GLU A 66 -12.92 -0.22 -8.42
N GLY A 67 -12.95 -1.42 -9.04
CA GLY A 67 -11.80 -2.30 -9.17
C GLY A 67 -12.24 -3.76 -9.13
N VAL A 68 -11.30 -4.66 -9.00
CA VAL A 68 -11.55 -6.10 -8.92
C VAL A 68 -11.81 -6.50 -7.46
N ARG A 69 -12.97 -7.10 -7.21
CA ARG A 69 -13.38 -7.61 -5.89
C ARG A 69 -13.63 -9.10 -6.00
N LEU A 70 -12.85 -9.91 -5.28
CA LEU A 70 -12.87 -11.36 -5.37
C LEU A 70 -13.26 -11.98 -4.03
N PRO A 71 -14.14 -12.99 -4.02
CA PRO A 71 -14.74 -13.50 -2.78
C PRO A 71 -13.71 -14.22 -1.89
N ARG A 72 -12.81 -15.03 -2.47
CA ARG A 72 -11.92 -15.91 -1.71
C ARG A 72 -10.62 -15.23 -1.30
N PRO A 73 -10.11 -15.43 -0.06
CA PRO A 73 -8.85 -14.90 0.43
C PRO A 73 -7.65 -15.71 -0.09
N LEU A 74 -7.47 -15.70 -1.40
CA LEU A 74 -6.41 -16.39 -2.12
C LEU A 74 -5.58 -15.38 -2.92
N SER A 75 -4.50 -15.85 -3.56
CA SER A 75 -3.78 -14.99 -4.51
C SER A 75 -4.72 -14.48 -5.61
N PRO A 76 -4.53 -13.25 -6.12
CA PRO A 76 -5.47 -12.64 -7.06
C PRO A 76 -5.81 -13.50 -8.28
N HIS A 77 -4.78 -14.06 -8.95
CA HIS A 77 -4.98 -14.91 -10.13
C HIS A 77 -5.83 -16.15 -9.82
N LEU A 78 -5.58 -16.82 -8.69
CA LEU A 78 -6.31 -18.02 -8.31
C LEU A 78 -7.74 -17.67 -7.88
N SER A 79 -7.92 -16.61 -7.08
CA SER A 79 -9.26 -16.17 -6.68
C SER A 79 -10.11 -15.75 -7.88
N ALA A 80 -9.52 -15.08 -8.87
CA ALA A 80 -10.18 -14.70 -10.12
C ALA A 80 -10.57 -15.94 -10.94
N SER A 81 -9.64 -16.87 -11.14
CA SER A 81 -9.90 -18.12 -11.86
C SER A 81 -11.07 -18.91 -11.25
N LEU A 82 -11.07 -19.04 -9.93
CA LEU A 82 -12.15 -19.75 -9.21
C LEU A 82 -13.48 -18.99 -9.21
N ALA A 83 -13.47 -17.69 -9.45
CA ALA A 83 -14.66 -16.86 -9.63
C ALA A 83 -15.12 -16.79 -11.12
N GLY A 84 -14.46 -17.52 -12.02
CA GLY A 84 -14.80 -17.52 -13.45
C GLY A 84 -14.45 -16.20 -14.15
N THR A 85 -13.51 -15.43 -13.64
CA THR A 85 -13.07 -14.14 -14.20
C THR A 85 -11.55 -14.08 -14.32
N SER A 86 -11.06 -13.00 -14.90
CA SER A 86 -9.61 -12.70 -15.00
C SER A 86 -9.34 -11.25 -14.63
N ILE A 87 -8.18 -10.99 -14.07
CA ILE A 87 -7.67 -9.64 -13.83
C ILE A 87 -6.83 -9.23 -15.05
N SER A 88 -7.01 -7.99 -15.50
CA SER A 88 -6.15 -7.40 -16.54
C SER A 88 -5.88 -5.94 -16.20
N LEU A 89 -4.74 -5.42 -16.64
CA LEU A 89 -4.34 -4.04 -16.32
C LEU A 89 -5.15 -2.96 -17.03
N PRO A 90 -5.56 -3.11 -18.34
CA PRO A 90 -6.25 -2.03 -19.03
C PRO A 90 -7.49 -1.47 -18.34
N PRO A 91 -8.46 -2.25 -17.85
CA PRO A 91 -9.61 -1.71 -17.13
C PRO A 91 -9.24 -0.98 -15.83
N LEU A 92 -8.18 -1.41 -15.13
CA LEU A 92 -7.68 -0.73 -13.95
C LEU A 92 -7.03 0.61 -14.30
N MET A 93 -6.33 0.66 -15.43
CA MET A 93 -5.76 1.91 -15.97
C MET A 93 -6.83 2.89 -16.39
N ASP A 94 -7.92 2.43 -17.05
CA ASP A 94 -9.04 3.28 -17.43
C ASP A 94 -9.68 3.93 -16.20
N LEU A 95 -9.85 3.18 -15.10
CA LEU A 95 -10.32 3.72 -13.83
C LEU A 95 -9.37 4.80 -13.27
N ALA A 96 -8.06 4.55 -13.33
CA ALA A 96 -7.06 5.50 -12.87
C ALA A 96 -7.03 6.78 -13.71
N TRP A 97 -7.12 6.67 -15.04
CA TRP A 97 -7.09 7.81 -15.94
C TRP A 97 -8.39 8.65 -15.94
N ALA A 98 -9.49 8.04 -15.56
CA ALA A 98 -10.76 8.73 -15.40
C ALA A 98 -10.82 9.64 -14.16
N GLN A 99 -9.81 9.56 -13.26
CA GLN A 99 -9.82 10.37 -12.05
C GLN A 99 -9.42 11.82 -12.33
N PRO A 100 -9.97 12.79 -11.57
CA PRO A 100 -9.62 14.19 -11.71
C PRO A 100 -8.13 14.47 -11.54
N ASP A 101 -7.60 15.37 -12.35
CA ASP A 101 -6.26 15.90 -12.16
C ASP A 101 -6.20 16.71 -10.86
N GLY A 102 -5.11 16.55 -10.12
CA GLY A 102 -4.87 17.27 -8.87
C GLY A 102 -5.12 16.47 -7.60
N ASP A 103 -5.90 15.39 -7.66
CA ASP A 103 -6.06 14.48 -6.52
C ASP A 103 -4.73 13.79 -6.17
N ARG A 104 -4.57 13.48 -4.88
CA ARG A 104 -3.43 12.73 -4.34
C ARG A 104 -3.89 11.34 -3.92
N TRP A 105 -3.20 10.32 -4.38
CA TRP A 105 -3.66 8.94 -4.25
C TRP A 105 -2.77 8.11 -3.35
N ILE A 106 -3.39 7.40 -2.43
CA ILE A 106 -2.81 6.27 -1.70
C ILE A 106 -3.42 5.02 -2.32
N VAL A 107 -2.65 4.36 -3.21
CA VAL A 107 -3.09 3.13 -3.89
C VAL A 107 -2.53 1.94 -3.14
N GLU A 108 -3.37 0.97 -2.77
CA GLU A 108 -2.94 -0.21 -2.02
C GLU A 108 -2.97 -1.48 -2.86
N GLY A 109 -1.84 -2.19 -2.89
CA GLY A 109 -1.72 -3.49 -3.56
C GLY A 109 -2.30 -4.66 -2.77
N ALA A 110 -2.39 -5.81 -3.42
CA ALA A 110 -2.75 -7.10 -2.81
C ALA A 110 -1.51 -8.02 -2.73
N GLY A 111 -1.19 -8.53 -1.54
CA GLY A 111 -0.01 -9.36 -1.30
C GLY A 111 1.31 -8.60 -1.44
N GLY A 112 2.33 -9.26 -1.95
CA GLY A 112 3.65 -8.68 -2.25
C GLY A 112 3.79 -8.33 -3.74
N VAL A 113 4.94 -7.73 -4.10
CA VAL A 113 5.19 -7.18 -5.46
C VAL A 113 5.18 -8.22 -6.57
N LEU A 114 5.55 -9.46 -6.29
CA LEU A 114 5.60 -10.55 -7.29
C LEU A 114 4.37 -11.46 -7.26
N VAL A 115 3.31 -11.04 -6.55
CA VAL A 115 2.04 -11.79 -6.57
C VAL A 115 1.40 -11.71 -7.96
N PRO A 116 1.02 -12.85 -8.58
CA PRO A 116 0.42 -12.86 -9.90
C PRO A 116 -1.01 -12.32 -9.88
N LEU A 117 -1.29 -11.44 -10.83
CA LEU A 117 -2.63 -10.96 -11.16
C LEU A 117 -3.31 -11.91 -12.16
N ASN A 118 -2.54 -12.40 -13.10
CA ASN A 118 -2.94 -13.39 -14.12
C ASN A 118 -1.69 -14.17 -14.60
N ASP A 119 -1.79 -14.93 -15.70
CA ASP A 119 -0.69 -15.75 -16.23
C ASP A 119 0.50 -14.95 -16.78
N ARG A 120 0.39 -13.64 -16.95
CA ARG A 120 1.40 -12.78 -17.57
C ARG A 120 1.83 -11.60 -16.72
N GLU A 121 0.95 -11.11 -15.88
CA GLU A 121 1.11 -9.85 -15.15
C GLU A 121 1.19 -10.11 -13.63
N LEU A 122 2.11 -9.42 -12.98
CA LEU A 122 2.32 -9.42 -11.54
C LEU A 122 1.84 -8.10 -10.94
N MET A 123 1.73 -8.02 -9.62
CA MET A 123 1.43 -6.79 -8.91
C MET A 123 2.43 -5.66 -9.23
N VAL A 124 3.70 -5.98 -9.42
CA VAL A 124 4.74 -5.00 -9.79
C VAL A 124 4.49 -4.37 -11.16
N ASP A 125 3.85 -5.08 -12.08
CA ASP A 125 3.51 -4.54 -13.39
C ASP A 125 2.38 -3.50 -13.27
N LEU A 126 1.40 -3.71 -12.38
CA LEU A 126 0.40 -2.70 -12.04
C LEU A 126 1.06 -1.44 -11.42
N ILE A 127 2.01 -1.60 -10.50
CA ILE A 127 2.74 -0.47 -9.92
C ILE A 127 3.46 0.32 -11.02
N SER A 128 4.15 -0.39 -11.92
CA SER A 128 4.90 0.21 -13.02
C SER A 128 4.01 1.04 -13.96
N VAL A 129 2.85 0.50 -14.36
CA VAL A 129 1.95 1.22 -15.30
C VAL A 129 1.22 2.37 -14.65
N LEU A 130 0.97 2.33 -13.34
CA LEU A 130 0.43 3.47 -12.59
C LEU A 130 1.45 4.60 -12.39
N GLY A 131 2.74 4.31 -12.49
CA GLY A 131 3.82 5.28 -12.39
C GLY A 131 3.96 5.92 -11.00
N LEU A 132 3.48 5.26 -9.94
CA LEU A 132 3.53 5.78 -8.58
C LEU A 132 4.77 5.26 -7.84
N PRO A 133 5.47 6.12 -7.08
CA PRO A 133 6.49 5.67 -6.14
C PRO A 133 5.93 4.70 -5.10
N ALA A 134 6.72 3.69 -4.74
CA ALA A 134 6.30 2.66 -3.80
C ALA A 134 6.61 3.04 -2.35
N VAL A 135 5.65 2.85 -1.45
CA VAL A 135 5.85 2.76 0.01
C VAL A 135 5.76 1.28 0.38
N ILE A 136 6.80 0.75 1.01
CA ILE A 136 6.88 -0.67 1.38
C ILE A 136 6.43 -0.84 2.82
N ALA A 137 5.32 -1.53 3.03
CA ALA A 137 4.93 -2.02 4.35
C ALA A 137 5.70 -3.31 4.67
N ALA A 138 6.44 -3.32 5.77
CA ALA A 138 7.26 -4.45 6.22
C ALA A 138 6.98 -4.74 7.69
N ARG A 139 6.96 -6.05 8.07
CA ARG A 139 6.94 -6.39 9.51
C ARG A 139 8.26 -5.97 10.16
N SER A 140 8.27 -5.74 11.46
CA SER A 140 9.50 -5.37 12.19
C SER A 140 10.32 -6.55 12.71
N GLY A 141 9.73 -7.76 12.74
CA GLY A 141 10.32 -8.96 13.34
C GLY A 141 11.31 -9.71 12.45
N LEU A 142 11.76 -10.88 12.92
CA LEU A 142 12.71 -11.76 12.22
C LEU A 142 12.25 -12.08 10.79
N GLY A 143 13.21 -12.08 9.85
CA GLY A 143 12.99 -12.30 8.43
C GLY A 143 12.71 -11.02 7.63
N THR A 144 12.42 -9.89 8.30
CA THR A 144 12.05 -8.64 7.61
C THR A 144 13.16 -8.09 6.72
N ILE A 145 14.43 -8.16 7.15
CA ILE A 145 15.55 -7.66 6.36
C ILE A 145 15.57 -8.33 4.99
N ASN A 146 15.56 -9.68 4.97
CA ASN A 146 15.56 -10.44 3.72
C ASN A 146 14.36 -10.09 2.82
N HIS A 147 13.14 -10.14 3.37
CA HIS A 147 11.92 -9.88 2.58
C HIS A 147 11.86 -8.43 2.07
N THR A 148 12.32 -7.46 2.87
CA THR A 148 12.35 -6.05 2.46
C THR A 148 13.37 -5.82 1.35
N LEU A 149 14.57 -6.38 1.47
CA LEU A 149 15.61 -6.25 0.44
C LEU A 149 15.18 -6.90 -0.87
N LEU A 150 14.59 -8.11 -0.85
CA LEU A 150 14.04 -8.75 -2.05
C LEU A 150 12.93 -7.91 -2.70
N THR A 151 12.07 -7.26 -1.90
CA THR A 151 11.03 -6.35 -2.41
C THR A 151 11.65 -5.12 -3.06
N ILE A 152 12.67 -4.52 -2.45
CA ILE A 152 13.42 -3.38 -3.00
C ILE A 152 14.07 -3.75 -4.33
N GLU A 153 14.73 -4.91 -4.42
CA GLU A 153 15.36 -5.41 -5.65
C GLU A 153 14.32 -5.61 -6.78
N ALA A 154 13.18 -6.22 -6.46
CA ALA A 154 12.10 -6.42 -7.44
C ALA A 154 11.54 -5.10 -7.98
N LEU A 155 11.38 -4.08 -7.13
CA LEU A 155 10.94 -2.74 -7.54
C LEU A 155 12.00 -2.04 -8.41
N ARG A 156 13.25 -2.09 -7.99
CA ARG A 156 14.38 -1.50 -8.76
C ARG A 156 14.57 -2.13 -10.13
N ALA A 157 14.39 -3.45 -10.23
CA ALA A 157 14.44 -4.16 -11.51
C ALA A 157 13.39 -3.67 -12.52
N ARG A 158 12.36 -2.98 -12.07
CA ARG A 158 11.31 -2.33 -12.89
C ARG A 158 11.44 -0.79 -12.91
N ALA A 159 12.56 -0.24 -12.45
CA ALA A 159 12.80 1.20 -12.34
C ALA A 159 11.69 1.95 -11.56
N ILE A 160 11.03 1.29 -10.60
CA ILE A 160 9.98 1.89 -9.76
C ILE A 160 10.65 2.66 -8.63
N PRO A 161 10.41 3.98 -8.47
CA PRO A 161 10.91 4.75 -7.35
C PRO A 161 10.37 4.22 -6.03
N ILE A 162 11.17 4.29 -4.96
CA ILE A 162 10.79 3.84 -3.62
C ILE A 162 10.83 5.04 -2.68
N ALA A 163 9.66 5.50 -2.26
CA ALA A 163 9.51 6.62 -1.34
C ALA A 163 9.97 6.27 0.09
N GLY A 164 9.96 4.99 0.45
CA GLY A 164 10.49 4.52 1.73
C GLY A 164 9.83 3.24 2.23
N VAL A 165 10.26 2.84 3.42
CA VAL A 165 9.74 1.67 4.14
C VAL A 165 9.00 2.13 5.39
N VAL A 166 7.83 1.55 5.66
CA VAL A 166 7.13 1.67 6.95
C VAL A 166 7.19 0.31 7.64
N MET A 167 7.81 0.28 8.80
CA MET A 167 7.89 -0.94 9.62
C MET A 167 6.68 -1.04 10.53
N VAL A 168 6.05 -2.22 10.57
CA VAL A 168 4.84 -2.48 11.38
C VAL A 168 5.13 -3.57 12.39
N GLY A 169 4.93 -3.27 13.68
CA GLY A 169 5.16 -4.19 14.80
C GLY A 169 5.98 -3.58 15.93
N ALA A 170 6.56 -4.40 16.80
CA ALA A 170 7.41 -3.94 17.87
C ALA A 170 8.65 -3.21 17.31
N ARG A 171 9.01 -2.11 17.93
CA ARG A 171 10.18 -1.32 17.51
C ARG A 171 11.45 -2.18 17.48
N ASN A 172 12.18 -2.12 16.37
CA ASN A 172 13.41 -2.90 16.16
C ASN A 172 14.47 -2.03 15.45
N PRO A 173 15.28 -1.27 16.23
CA PRO A 173 16.29 -0.38 15.68
C PRO A 173 17.34 -1.08 14.81
N ASP A 174 17.72 -2.29 15.17
CA ASP A 174 18.76 -3.05 14.44
C ASP A 174 18.27 -3.44 13.05
N ASN A 175 17.03 -3.94 12.95
CA ASN A 175 16.42 -4.25 11.66
C ASN A 175 16.20 -2.97 10.81
N ARG A 176 15.83 -1.87 11.44
CA ARG A 176 15.72 -0.57 10.77
C ARG A 176 17.04 -0.16 10.14
N VAL A 177 18.11 -0.12 10.93
CA VAL A 177 19.47 0.25 10.46
C VAL A 177 19.91 -0.68 9.33
N ALA A 178 19.67 -1.99 9.46
CA ALA A 178 20.03 -2.96 8.43
C ALA A 178 19.29 -2.72 7.11
N ILE A 179 17.98 -2.41 7.16
CA ILE A 179 17.17 -2.10 5.97
C ILE A 179 17.66 -0.80 5.32
N GLU A 180 17.86 0.26 6.09
CA GLU A 180 18.32 1.56 5.58
C GLU A 180 19.70 1.43 4.94
N THR A 181 20.64 0.75 5.61
CA THR A 181 22.03 0.61 5.16
C THR A 181 22.15 -0.31 3.94
N ARG A 182 21.49 -1.47 3.95
CA ARG A 182 21.60 -2.46 2.87
C ARG A 182 20.66 -2.18 1.72
N GLY A 183 19.47 -1.64 2.02
CA GLY A 183 18.46 -1.30 1.03
C GLY A 183 18.70 0.05 0.37
N HIS A 184 19.51 0.94 0.96
CA HIS A 184 19.67 2.33 0.50
C HIS A 184 18.32 3.02 0.29
N VAL A 185 17.41 2.84 1.24
CA VAL A 185 16.08 3.45 1.30
C VAL A 185 15.79 3.91 2.72
N PRO A 186 15.10 5.03 2.93
CA PRO A 186 14.73 5.47 4.28
C PRO A 186 13.62 4.61 4.87
N VAL A 187 13.70 4.35 6.17
CA VAL A 187 12.54 3.92 6.97
C VAL A 187 11.80 5.18 7.41
N ILE A 188 10.70 5.49 6.73
CA ILE A 188 9.92 6.71 6.88
C ILE A 188 8.86 6.65 7.99
N GLY A 189 8.70 5.50 8.62
CA GLY A 189 7.79 5.34 9.74
C GLY A 189 7.94 3.98 10.42
N GLU A 190 7.57 3.97 11.70
CA GLU A 190 7.44 2.76 12.51
C GLU A 190 6.07 2.80 13.20
N LEU A 191 5.18 1.90 12.80
CA LEU A 191 3.85 1.77 13.37
C LEU A 191 3.83 0.60 14.35
N PRO A 192 3.42 0.80 15.61
CA PRO A 192 3.32 -0.29 16.56
C PRO A 192 2.22 -1.28 16.15
N ARG A 193 2.23 -2.47 16.73
CA ARG A 193 1.04 -3.32 16.69
C ARG A 193 -0.06 -2.62 17.48
N LEU A 194 -1.19 -2.36 16.81
CA LEU A 194 -2.30 -1.64 17.44
C LEU A 194 -3.12 -2.62 18.28
N GLU A 195 -3.09 -2.43 19.60
CA GLU A 195 -3.90 -3.16 20.56
C GLU A 195 -4.40 -2.16 21.64
N PRO A 196 -5.69 -1.81 21.64
CA PRO A 196 -6.76 -2.24 20.74
C PRO A 196 -6.63 -1.68 19.31
N PHE A 197 -7.22 -2.38 18.33
CA PHE A 197 -7.21 -1.95 16.93
C PHE A 197 -8.35 -0.95 16.67
N THR A 198 -8.13 0.29 17.06
CA THR A 198 -9.12 1.38 16.98
C THR A 198 -8.63 2.54 16.10
N PRO A 199 -9.55 3.40 15.63
CA PRO A 199 -9.18 4.62 14.90
C PRO A 199 -8.23 5.52 15.71
N GLU A 200 -8.50 5.71 17.01
CA GLU A 200 -7.71 6.59 17.87
C GLU A 200 -6.26 6.07 18.02
N ALA A 201 -6.09 4.75 18.20
CA ALA A 201 -4.78 4.13 18.28
C ALA A 201 -4.00 4.29 16.97
N LEU A 202 -4.67 4.11 15.80
CA LEU A 202 -4.04 4.35 14.50
C LEU A 202 -3.66 5.82 14.32
N GLN A 203 -4.55 6.75 14.64
CA GLN A 203 -4.33 8.17 14.47
C GLN A 203 -3.13 8.65 15.28
N GLN A 204 -3.01 8.16 16.51
CA GLN A 204 -1.83 8.41 17.34
C GLN A 204 -0.56 7.80 16.74
N ALA A 205 -0.63 6.55 16.28
CA ALA A 205 0.50 5.88 15.64
C ALA A 205 0.94 6.55 14.34
N ALA A 206 0.01 7.12 13.56
CA ALA A 206 0.29 7.82 12.31
C ALA A 206 1.22 9.04 12.49
N GLU A 207 1.28 9.62 13.69
CA GLU A 207 2.25 10.69 14.00
C GLU A 207 3.71 10.19 13.92
N GLY A 208 3.94 8.88 14.00
CA GLY A 208 5.24 8.23 13.81
C GLY A 208 5.72 8.17 12.35
N ILE A 209 4.86 8.51 11.39
CA ILE A 209 5.27 8.63 9.98
C ILE A 209 5.96 10.00 9.79
N ALA A 210 7.16 9.98 9.23
CA ALA A 210 7.98 11.18 9.06
C ALA A 210 7.23 12.28 8.30
N ARG A 211 7.39 13.52 8.78
CA ARG A 211 7.01 14.74 8.05
C ARG A 211 8.21 15.24 7.27
N GLY A 212 7.93 15.86 6.13
CA GLY A 212 8.96 16.37 5.23
C GLY A 212 9.46 15.31 4.24
N GLY A 213 10.29 15.77 3.32
CA GLY A 213 10.89 14.90 2.31
C GLY A 213 9.92 14.47 1.21
N GLU A 214 10.18 13.27 0.67
CA GLU A 214 9.51 12.79 -0.52
C GLU A 214 8.00 12.55 -0.33
N LEU A 215 7.57 12.07 0.84
CA LEU A 215 6.15 11.87 1.12
C LEU A 215 5.33 13.16 1.07
N ASP A 216 5.85 14.25 1.62
CA ASP A 216 5.15 15.54 1.59
C ASP A 216 5.11 16.12 0.17
N ALA A 217 6.13 15.86 -0.66
CA ALA A 217 6.10 16.23 -2.07
C ALA A 217 5.07 15.41 -2.88
N LEU A 218 4.83 14.16 -2.49
CA LEU A 218 3.93 13.23 -3.18
C LEU A 218 2.47 13.35 -2.70
N LEU A 219 2.24 13.55 -1.40
CA LEU A 219 0.92 13.53 -0.74
C LEU A 219 0.53 14.86 -0.12
N GLY A 220 1.47 15.75 0.13
CA GLY A 220 1.24 17.11 0.59
C GLY A 220 0.68 18.01 -0.52
N GLY A 221 -0.01 19.08 -0.14
CA GLY A 221 -0.54 20.10 -1.05
C GLY A 221 0.44 21.25 -1.25
#